data_3423602e85b7b5de3a4413f94d853745
#
_entry.id   3423602e85b7b5de3a4413f94d853745
#
_cell.length_a   1.000
_cell.length_b   1.000
_cell.length_c   1.000
_cell.angle_alpha   90.00
_cell.angle_beta   90.00
_cell.angle_gamma   90.00
#
_symmetry.space_group_name_H-M   'P 1'
#
loop_
_entity.id
_entity.type
_entity.pdbx_description
1 polymer ?
#
loop_
_entity_poly.entity_id
_entity_poly.type
_entity_poly.pdbx_seq_one_letter_code
_entity_poly.pdbx_strand_id
1 'polypeptide(L)'
;PPTYADTKELIAVDRVEMRNDEYELKGDSVVYNMATDNAFFFERTNIWNKDGDYLYADRGSYDKADTLYIVTRNGYILTEKQEIWSDSLHYYRAEDHVILRRDLQLDDAEHKVIAFGDYGEYWKEPGNAFLTRRPAVVSYDLSQGDSLFMRADSMYLFTINENALRRAAAAA
;
A
#
# COMPACT_ATOMS: atom_id res chain seq x y z
N PRO A 1 1.60 31.20 27.45
CA PRO A 1 0.52 30.42 26.87
C PRO A 1 0.89 30.02 25.44
N PRO A 2 0.62 28.79 25.02
CA PRO A 2 0.88 28.42 23.65
C PRO A 2 0.04 29.32 22.73
N THR A 3 0.70 30.03 21.83
CA THR A 3 0.02 30.76 20.77
C THR A 3 -0.47 29.72 19.77
N TYR A 4 -1.76 29.45 19.81
CA TYR A 4 -2.37 28.67 18.74
C TYR A 4 -2.45 29.56 17.51
N ALA A 5 -1.65 29.23 16.50
CA ALA A 5 -1.83 29.84 15.19
C ALA A 5 -3.21 29.41 14.64
N ASP A 6 -3.96 30.37 14.13
CA ASP A 6 -5.23 30.07 13.45
C ASP A 6 -4.95 29.12 12.27
N THR A 7 -5.50 27.93 12.31
CA THR A 7 -5.42 26.99 11.21
C THR A 7 -6.64 27.14 10.31
N LYS A 8 -6.42 27.16 8.99
CA LYS A 8 -7.50 27.17 8.01
C LYS A 8 -7.73 25.78 7.48
N GLU A 9 -8.98 25.37 7.47
CA GLU A 9 -9.42 24.12 6.87
C GLU A 9 -10.34 24.43 5.70
N LEU A 10 -10.13 23.68 4.60
CA LEU A 10 -11.06 23.63 3.48
C LEU A 10 -11.89 22.36 3.62
N ILE A 11 -13.20 22.53 3.62
CA ILE A 11 -14.14 21.42 3.60
C ILE A 11 -14.79 21.38 2.22
N ALA A 12 -14.60 20.32 1.50
CA ALA A 12 -15.16 20.11 0.18
C ALA A 12 -16.08 18.89 0.18
N VAL A 13 -17.24 19.03 -0.42
CA VAL A 13 -18.30 18.01 -0.46
C VAL A 13 -18.83 17.89 -1.87
N ASP A 14 -19.17 16.69 -2.28
CA ASP A 14 -19.70 16.33 -3.60
C ASP A 14 -18.72 16.59 -4.76
N ARG A 15 -18.28 15.51 -5.38
CA ARG A 15 -17.40 15.54 -6.56
C ARG A 15 -16.15 16.38 -6.34
N VAL A 16 -15.47 16.10 -5.23
CA VAL A 16 -14.23 16.80 -4.87
C VAL A 16 -13.10 16.39 -5.82
N GLU A 17 -12.40 17.38 -6.35
CA GLU A 17 -11.16 17.19 -7.08
C GLU A 17 -10.06 18.03 -6.44
N MET A 18 -8.94 17.38 -6.10
CA MET A 18 -7.75 18.05 -5.59
C MET A 18 -6.55 17.63 -6.42
N ARG A 19 -5.64 18.54 -6.64
CA ARG A 19 -4.38 18.26 -7.34
C ARG A 19 -3.26 19.10 -6.76
N ASN A 20 -2.12 18.46 -6.56
CA ASN A 20 -0.84 19.12 -6.27
C ASN A 20 0.28 18.40 -7.01
N ASP A 21 1.54 18.73 -6.71
CA ASP A 21 2.71 18.13 -7.39
C ASP A 21 2.92 16.64 -6.99
N GLU A 22 2.29 16.16 -5.93
CA GLU A 22 2.49 14.82 -5.41
C GLU A 22 1.37 13.86 -5.78
N TYR A 23 0.14 14.35 -5.87
CA TYR A 23 -1.02 13.51 -6.13
C TYR A 23 -2.21 14.25 -6.77
N GLU A 24 -3.08 13.49 -7.38
CA GLU A 24 -4.44 13.87 -7.76
C GLU A 24 -5.43 13.03 -6.97
N LEU A 25 -6.45 13.69 -6.38
CA LEU A 25 -7.48 13.05 -5.58
C LEU A 25 -8.86 13.39 -6.16
N LYS A 26 -9.70 12.37 -6.25
CA LYS A 26 -11.13 12.50 -6.57
C LYS A 26 -11.95 11.74 -5.55
N GLY A 27 -12.90 12.42 -4.91
CA GLY A 27 -13.69 11.81 -3.86
C GLY A 27 -14.99 12.54 -3.58
N ASP A 28 -15.70 12.04 -2.59
CA ASP A 28 -17.02 12.59 -2.22
C ASP A 28 -16.92 13.67 -1.15
N SER A 29 -15.96 13.55 -0.22
CA SER A 29 -15.78 14.52 0.86
C SER A 29 -14.35 14.56 1.35
N VAL A 30 -13.79 15.75 1.45
CA VAL A 30 -12.40 15.98 1.88
C VAL A 30 -12.36 17.18 2.84
N VAL A 31 -11.58 17.02 3.91
CA VAL A 31 -11.15 18.13 4.77
C VAL A 31 -9.65 18.31 4.61
N TYR A 32 -9.25 19.49 4.19
CA TYR A 32 -7.85 19.81 3.94
C TYR A 32 -7.37 20.87 4.92
N ASN A 33 -6.29 20.58 5.65
CA ASN A 33 -5.66 21.51 6.57
C ASN A 33 -4.59 22.31 5.82
N MET A 34 -4.81 23.62 5.66
CA MET A 34 -3.92 24.49 4.89
C MET A 34 -2.59 24.80 5.58
N ALA A 35 -2.49 24.56 6.89
CA ALA A 35 -1.24 24.80 7.64
C ALA A 35 -0.27 23.62 7.54
N THR A 36 -0.79 22.39 7.49
CA THR A 36 -0.01 21.15 7.46
C THR A 36 0.03 20.49 6.09
N ASP A 37 -0.85 20.91 5.18
CA ASP A 37 -1.14 20.24 3.90
C ASP A 37 -1.63 18.81 4.07
N ASN A 38 -2.19 18.48 5.23
CA ASN A 38 -2.80 17.17 5.48
C ASN A 38 -4.23 17.13 4.95
N ALA A 39 -4.61 16.01 4.37
CA ALA A 39 -5.95 15.78 3.88
C ALA A 39 -6.61 14.61 4.62
N PHE A 40 -7.87 14.79 4.99
CA PHE A 40 -8.75 13.73 5.49
C PHE A 40 -9.85 13.49 4.47
N PHE A 41 -10.06 12.25 4.09
CA PHE A 41 -11.08 11.90 3.12
C PHE A 41 -12.07 10.89 3.70
N PHE A 42 -13.32 11.13 3.35
CA PHE A 42 -14.46 10.36 3.83
C PHE A 42 -15.22 9.85 2.61
N GLU A 43 -15.65 8.61 2.67
CA GLU A 43 -16.33 7.94 1.58
C GLU A 43 -15.44 7.82 0.33
N ARG A 44 -15.89 7.15 -0.65
CA ARG A 44 -15.19 6.76 -1.89
C ARG A 44 -14.16 7.77 -2.40
N THR A 45 -12.89 7.48 -2.14
CA THR A 45 -11.79 8.36 -2.52
C THR A 45 -10.80 7.63 -3.42
N ASN A 46 -10.44 8.26 -4.52
CA ASN A 46 -9.49 7.77 -5.50
C ASN A 46 -8.30 8.70 -5.51
N ILE A 47 -7.09 8.16 -5.39
CA ILE A 47 -5.86 8.94 -5.35
C ILE A 47 -4.87 8.34 -6.35
N TRP A 48 -4.29 9.19 -7.19
CA TRP A 48 -3.19 8.84 -8.09
C TRP A 48 -1.97 9.64 -7.66
N ASN A 49 -0.84 8.96 -7.41
CA ASN A 49 0.40 9.65 -7.13
C ASN A 49 1.13 10.04 -8.43
N LYS A 50 2.20 10.81 -8.32
CA LYS A 50 2.99 11.26 -9.47
C LYS A 50 3.68 10.10 -10.22
N ASP A 51 3.87 8.96 -9.59
CA ASP A 51 4.49 7.77 -10.17
C ASP A 51 3.47 6.87 -10.90
N GLY A 52 2.19 7.25 -10.88
CA GLY A 52 1.10 6.54 -11.53
C GLY A 52 0.46 5.45 -10.68
N ASP A 53 0.89 5.27 -9.44
CA ASP A 53 0.23 4.35 -8.51
C ASP A 53 -1.15 4.88 -8.14
N TYR A 54 -2.09 3.96 -8.01
CA TYR A 54 -3.46 4.25 -7.63
C TYR A 54 -3.77 3.72 -6.23
N LEU A 55 -4.44 4.54 -5.44
CA LEU A 55 -4.93 4.16 -4.12
C LEU A 55 -6.42 4.48 -4.03
N TYR A 56 -7.20 3.51 -3.57
CA TYR A 56 -8.62 3.68 -3.23
C TYR A 56 -8.83 3.49 -1.74
N ALA A 57 -9.72 4.27 -1.18
CA ALA A 57 -10.17 4.12 0.19
C ALA A 57 -11.60 4.63 0.37
N ASP A 58 -12.37 3.95 1.23
CA ASP A 58 -13.63 4.51 1.71
C ASP A 58 -13.39 5.60 2.75
N ARG A 59 -12.31 5.48 3.52
CA ARG A 59 -11.97 6.46 4.55
C ARG A 59 -10.47 6.44 4.84
N GLY A 60 -9.89 7.61 5.00
CA GLY A 60 -8.48 7.70 5.34
C GLY A 60 -7.96 9.12 5.40
N SER A 61 -6.63 9.23 5.39
CA SER A 61 -5.92 10.50 5.41
C SER A 61 -4.58 10.42 4.70
N TYR A 62 -4.09 11.59 4.33
CA TYR A 62 -2.72 11.77 3.87
C TYR A 62 -2.00 12.77 4.79
N ASP A 63 -0.88 12.36 5.33
CA ASP A 63 0.04 13.20 6.10
C ASP A 63 1.24 13.56 5.23
N LYS A 64 1.39 14.86 4.94
CA LYS A 64 2.46 15.34 4.06
C LYS A 64 3.83 15.26 4.71
N ALA A 65 3.94 15.53 6.00
CA ALA A 65 5.22 15.53 6.70
C ALA A 65 5.89 14.15 6.66
N ASP A 66 5.09 13.10 6.84
CA ASP A 66 5.55 11.71 6.83
C ASP A 66 5.36 11.01 5.48
N THR A 67 4.80 11.69 4.47
CA THR A 67 4.38 11.09 3.18
C THR A 67 3.60 9.80 3.36
N LEU A 68 2.69 9.81 4.34
CA LEU A 68 1.96 8.65 4.83
C LEU A 68 0.49 8.71 4.42
N TYR A 69 0.04 7.68 3.69
CA TYR A 69 -1.38 7.41 3.48
C TYR A 69 -1.88 6.43 4.53
N ILE A 70 -2.92 6.81 5.26
CA ILE A 70 -3.61 5.96 6.22
C ILE A 70 -4.98 5.66 5.66
N VAL A 71 -5.28 4.38 5.48
CA VAL A 71 -6.61 3.90 5.09
C VAL A 71 -7.20 3.14 6.26
N THR A 72 -8.39 3.52 6.68
CA THR A 72 -9.08 2.89 7.81
C THR A 72 -10.23 2.00 7.38
N ARG A 73 -10.63 2.04 6.11
CA ARG A 73 -11.70 1.22 5.56
C ARG A 73 -11.50 0.98 4.06
N ASN A 74 -11.54 -0.30 3.65
CA ASN A 74 -11.50 -0.76 2.26
C ASN A 74 -10.37 -0.16 1.45
N GLY A 75 -9.12 -0.48 1.83
CA GLY A 75 -7.93 -0.04 1.13
C GLY A 75 -7.64 -0.88 -0.10
N TYR A 76 -7.25 -0.21 -1.18
CA TYR A 76 -6.79 -0.83 -2.41
C TYR A 76 -5.64 -0.03 -2.99
N ILE A 77 -4.56 -0.71 -3.36
CA ILE A 77 -3.41 -0.12 -4.05
C ILE A 77 -3.17 -0.88 -5.35
N LEU A 78 -3.04 -0.14 -6.44
CA LEU A 78 -2.66 -0.68 -7.74
C LEU A 78 -1.40 0.02 -8.23
N THR A 79 -0.36 -0.76 -8.49
CA THR A 79 0.87 -0.32 -9.15
C THR A 79 0.99 -1.02 -10.51
N GLU A 80 2.06 -0.76 -11.23
CA GLU A 80 2.32 -1.46 -12.49
C GLU A 80 2.40 -2.99 -12.32
N LYS A 81 2.87 -3.46 -11.17
CA LYS A 81 3.20 -4.88 -10.95
C LYS A 81 2.40 -5.55 -9.84
N GLN A 82 1.81 -4.79 -8.93
CA GLN A 82 1.13 -5.32 -7.76
C GLN A 82 -0.27 -4.77 -7.60
N GLU A 83 -1.16 -5.62 -7.07
CA GLU A 83 -2.46 -5.24 -6.53
C GLU A 83 -2.54 -5.65 -5.06
N ILE A 84 -2.98 -4.74 -4.22
CA ILE A 84 -3.05 -4.94 -2.78
C ILE A 84 -4.43 -4.55 -2.28
N TRP A 85 -5.10 -5.45 -1.57
CA TRP A 85 -6.37 -5.20 -0.87
C TRP A 85 -6.15 -5.40 0.63
N SER A 86 -6.73 -4.53 1.43
CA SER A 86 -6.79 -4.69 2.86
C SER A 86 -7.90 -3.84 3.44
N ASP A 87 -8.52 -4.29 4.51
CA ASP A 87 -9.52 -3.47 5.19
C ASP A 87 -8.92 -2.18 5.75
N SER A 88 -7.68 -2.25 6.25
CA SER A 88 -6.93 -1.10 6.75
C SER A 88 -5.46 -1.20 6.34
N LEU A 89 -4.87 -0.08 5.93
CA LEU A 89 -3.47 -0.04 5.54
C LEU A 89 -2.81 1.29 5.89
N HIS A 90 -1.49 1.23 6.08
CA HIS A 90 -0.60 2.39 6.14
C HIS A 90 0.40 2.26 4.99
N TYR A 91 0.44 3.25 4.11
CA TYR A 91 1.40 3.31 3.01
C TYR A 91 2.39 4.45 3.24
N TYR A 92 3.60 4.07 3.64
CA TYR A 92 4.76 4.95 3.78
C TYR A 92 5.43 5.09 2.42
N ARG A 93 5.03 6.10 1.68
CA ARG A 93 5.44 6.26 0.29
C ARG A 93 6.94 6.49 0.12
N ALA A 94 7.57 7.25 1.00
CA ALA A 94 9.00 7.53 0.91
C ALA A 94 9.87 6.29 1.09
N GLU A 95 9.39 5.29 1.85
CA GLU A 95 10.07 4.04 2.09
C GLU A 95 9.57 2.89 1.20
N ASP A 96 8.59 3.13 0.34
CA ASP A 96 7.90 2.09 -0.44
C ASP A 96 7.40 0.92 0.43
N HIS A 97 6.95 1.24 1.64
CA HIS A 97 6.56 0.29 2.66
C HIS A 97 5.07 0.38 2.96
N VAL A 98 4.39 -0.77 2.93
CA VAL A 98 2.97 -0.88 3.23
C VAL A 98 2.76 -1.82 4.41
N ILE A 99 1.98 -1.38 5.40
CA ILE A 99 1.50 -2.21 6.50
C ILE A 99 0.02 -2.47 6.27
N LEU A 100 -0.36 -3.74 6.30
CA LEU A 100 -1.70 -4.22 5.97
C LEU A 100 -2.33 -4.90 7.18
N ARG A 101 -3.59 -4.59 7.45
CA ARG A 101 -4.33 -5.16 8.59
C ARG A 101 -5.72 -5.58 8.16
N ARG A 102 -6.06 -6.81 8.51
CA ARG A 102 -7.33 -7.49 8.26
C ARG A 102 -7.62 -7.73 6.78
N ASP A 103 -7.92 -8.97 6.47
CA ASP A 103 -8.36 -9.45 5.16
C ASP A 103 -7.47 -8.95 4.02
N LEU A 104 -6.15 -9.10 4.20
CA LEU A 104 -5.22 -8.69 3.16
C LEU A 104 -5.16 -9.73 2.03
N GLN A 105 -5.05 -9.22 0.83
CA GLN A 105 -4.65 -9.95 -0.34
C GLN A 105 -3.63 -9.13 -1.12
N LEU A 106 -2.53 -9.75 -1.48
CA LEU A 106 -1.48 -9.15 -2.31
C LEU A 106 -1.28 -10.01 -3.53
N ASP A 107 -1.44 -9.43 -4.70
CA ASP A 107 -1.13 -10.07 -5.99
C ASP A 107 0.10 -9.38 -6.59
N ASP A 108 1.20 -10.12 -6.66
CA ASP A 108 2.44 -9.68 -7.30
C ASP A 108 2.57 -10.39 -8.65
N ALA A 109 2.19 -9.69 -9.72
CA ALA A 109 2.20 -10.24 -11.07
C ALA A 109 3.62 -10.45 -11.62
N GLU A 110 4.60 -9.69 -11.14
CA GLU A 110 6.00 -9.86 -11.55
C GLU A 110 6.57 -11.18 -11.02
N HIS A 111 6.31 -11.50 -9.76
CA HIS A 111 6.78 -12.72 -9.11
C HIS A 111 5.78 -13.88 -9.19
N LYS A 112 4.60 -13.64 -9.75
CA LYS A 112 3.51 -14.60 -9.91
C LYS A 112 3.11 -15.27 -8.60
N VAL A 113 2.85 -14.44 -7.61
CA VAL A 113 2.48 -14.85 -6.25
C VAL A 113 1.22 -14.11 -5.81
N ILE A 114 0.29 -14.85 -5.23
CA ILE A 114 -0.84 -14.27 -4.49
C ILE A 114 -0.69 -14.64 -3.02
N ALA A 115 -0.75 -13.65 -2.15
CA ALA A 115 -0.60 -13.82 -0.71
C ALA A 115 -1.84 -13.33 0.04
N PHE A 116 -2.18 -14.03 1.12
CA PHE A 116 -3.33 -13.76 1.97
C PHE A 116 -2.92 -13.75 3.43
N GLY A 117 -3.65 -13.05 4.27
CA GLY A 117 -3.48 -13.07 5.72
C GLY A 117 -4.31 -12.00 6.42
N ASP A 118 -4.15 -11.89 7.73
CA ASP A 118 -4.82 -10.82 8.51
C ASP A 118 -3.85 -9.74 8.99
N TYR A 119 -2.56 -9.94 8.81
CA TYR A 119 -1.52 -8.93 9.00
C TYR A 119 -0.38 -9.16 8.03
N GLY A 120 0.12 -8.10 7.45
CA GLY A 120 1.28 -8.16 6.56
C GLY A 120 2.02 -6.85 6.47
N GLU A 121 3.27 -6.96 6.09
CA GLU A 121 4.12 -5.85 5.70
C GLU A 121 4.69 -6.16 4.31
N TYR A 122 4.71 -5.17 3.45
CA TYR A 122 5.20 -5.31 2.09
C TYR A 122 6.11 -4.15 1.73
N TRP A 123 7.27 -4.47 1.20
CA TRP A 123 8.22 -3.51 0.65
C TRP A 123 8.23 -3.65 -0.87
N LYS A 124 7.76 -2.63 -1.58
CA LYS A 124 7.61 -2.65 -3.04
C LYS A 124 8.94 -2.90 -3.75
N GLU A 125 10.00 -2.35 -3.22
CA GLU A 125 11.36 -2.63 -3.66
C GLU A 125 12.16 -3.25 -2.50
N PRO A 126 12.68 -4.47 -2.64
CA PRO A 126 12.71 -5.33 -3.82
C PRO A 126 11.51 -6.30 -3.98
N GLY A 127 10.39 -6.06 -3.34
CA GLY A 127 9.23 -6.94 -3.38
C GLY A 127 9.25 -8.00 -2.28
N ASN A 128 9.72 -7.63 -1.09
CA ASN A 128 9.73 -8.48 0.08
C ASN A 128 8.43 -8.34 0.86
N ALA A 129 8.00 -9.43 1.51
CA ALA A 129 6.81 -9.41 2.36
C ALA A 129 6.99 -10.25 3.62
N PHE A 130 6.33 -9.82 4.69
CA PHE A 130 6.10 -10.58 5.90
C PHE A 130 4.59 -10.74 6.09
N LEU A 131 4.15 -11.94 6.37
CA LEU A 131 2.74 -12.28 6.55
C LEU A 131 2.56 -13.11 7.80
N THR A 132 1.53 -12.79 8.57
CA THR A 132 1.16 -13.56 9.76
C THR A 132 -0.35 -13.51 9.97
N ARG A 133 -0.85 -14.24 10.96
CA ARG A 133 -2.28 -14.42 11.23
C ARG A 133 -3.01 -15.03 10.06
N ARG A 134 -2.93 -16.35 9.98
CA ARG A 134 -3.51 -17.20 8.93
C ARG A 134 -2.95 -16.91 7.53
N PRO A 135 -1.62 -16.76 7.37
CA PRO A 135 -1.07 -16.48 6.06
C PRO A 135 -1.22 -17.69 5.13
N ALA A 136 -1.45 -17.39 3.87
CA ALA A 136 -1.45 -18.37 2.80
C ALA A 136 -0.82 -17.74 1.55
N VAL A 137 -0.10 -18.53 0.79
CA VAL A 137 0.57 -18.08 -0.43
C VAL A 137 0.31 -19.08 -1.54
N VAL A 138 -0.02 -18.56 -2.72
CA VAL A 138 -0.14 -19.34 -3.96
C VAL A 138 0.89 -18.81 -4.94
N SER A 139 1.81 -19.67 -5.36
CA SER A 139 2.67 -19.40 -6.50
C SER A 139 2.04 -20.01 -7.75
N TYR A 140 1.83 -19.17 -8.80
CA TYR A 140 1.14 -19.58 -10.01
C TYR A 140 2.02 -19.50 -11.26
N ASP A 141 3.32 -19.70 -11.10
CA ASP A 141 4.23 -19.75 -12.25
C ASP A 141 4.00 -21.04 -13.05
N LEU A 142 3.20 -20.93 -14.10
CA LEU A 142 2.83 -22.05 -14.97
C LEU A 142 4.03 -22.62 -15.75
N SER A 143 5.15 -21.92 -15.83
CA SER A 143 6.37 -22.44 -16.45
C SER A 143 6.98 -23.61 -15.67
N GLN A 144 6.65 -23.71 -14.38
CA GLN A 144 7.09 -24.77 -13.48
C GLN A 144 6.11 -25.96 -13.42
N GLY A 145 4.97 -25.88 -14.11
CA GLY A 145 3.92 -26.88 -14.09
C GLY A 145 2.74 -26.47 -13.21
N ASP A 146 2.58 -27.07 -12.04
CA ASP A 146 1.44 -26.81 -11.16
C ASP A 146 1.67 -25.61 -10.24
N SER A 147 0.56 -25.00 -9.79
CA SER A 147 0.59 -23.97 -8.74
C SER A 147 1.00 -24.60 -7.41
N LEU A 148 1.81 -23.87 -6.65
CA LEU A 148 2.22 -24.24 -5.29
C LEU A 148 1.39 -23.47 -4.28
N PHE A 149 0.73 -24.18 -3.37
CA PHE A 149 0.01 -23.59 -2.24
C PHE A 149 0.74 -23.87 -0.93
N MET A 150 0.93 -22.82 -0.12
CA MET A 150 1.57 -22.91 1.20
C MET A 150 0.74 -22.24 2.28
N ARG A 151 0.79 -22.81 3.50
CA ARG A 151 0.24 -22.24 4.72
C ARG A 151 1.25 -22.40 5.85
N ALA A 152 1.30 -21.45 6.76
CA ALA A 152 2.14 -21.48 7.96
C ALA A 152 1.58 -20.52 9.04
N ASP A 153 2.21 -20.45 10.19
CA ASP A 153 1.87 -19.45 11.20
C ASP A 153 2.40 -18.06 10.83
N SER A 154 3.56 -18.02 10.18
CA SER A 154 4.15 -16.82 9.59
C SER A 154 4.93 -17.16 8.35
N MET A 155 4.97 -16.24 7.41
CA MET A 155 5.67 -16.40 6.13
C MET A 155 6.51 -15.17 5.81
N TYR A 156 7.68 -15.41 5.23
CA TYR A 156 8.53 -14.38 4.65
C TYR A 156 8.72 -14.67 3.17
N LEU A 157 8.47 -13.66 2.34
CA LEU A 157 8.77 -13.71 0.91
C LEU A 157 9.95 -12.78 0.65
N PHE A 158 10.99 -13.32 0.03
CA PHE A 158 12.18 -12.57 -0.33
C PHE A 158 12.39 -12.64 -1.84
N THR A 159 12.63 -11.50 -2.44
CA THR A 159 13.10 -11.45 -3.82
C THR A 159 14.59 -11.74 -3.84
N ILE A 160 14.99 -12.83 -4.49
CA ILE A 160 16.38 -13.26 -4.60
C ILE A 160 16.87 -12.87 -5.99
N ASN A 161 17.93 -12.07 -6.04
CA ASN A 161 18.59 -11.74 -7.29
C ASN A 161 19.38 -12.95 -7.80
N GLU A 162 19.17 -13.37 -9.06
CA GLU A 162 19.90 -14.50 -9.67
C GLU A 162 21.41 -14.35 -9.58
N ASN A 163 21.93 -13.14 -9.71
CA ASN A 163 23.36 -12.88 -9.59
C ASN A 163 23.89 -13.14 -8.17
N ALA A 164 23.07 -12.86 -7.15
CA ALA A 164 23.41 -13.18 -5.76
C ALA A 164 23.42 -14.70 -5.53
N LEU A 165 22.44 -15.42 -6.09
CA LEU A 165 22.39 -16.88 -6.05
C LEU A 165 23.62 -17.52 -6.73
N ARG A 166 23.98 -17.05 -7.91
CA ARG A 166 25.16 -17.54 -8.65
C ARG A 166 26.46 -17.30 -7.88
N ARG A 167 26.59 -16.13 -7.23
CA ARG A 167 27.74 -15.81 -6.38
C ARG A 167 27.80 -16.71 -5.14
N ALA A 168 26.67 -16.94 -4.49
CA ALA A 168 26.58 -17.84 -3.34
C ALA A 168 26.92 -19.29 -3.72
N ALA A 169 26.40 -19.78 -4.86
CA ALA A 169 26.70 -21.10 -5.38
C ALA A 169 28.19 -21.25 -5.79
N ALA A 170 28.83 -20.20 -6.34
CA ALA A 170 30.24 -20.22 -6.71
C ALA A 170 31.18 -20.11 -5.48
N ALA A 171 30.68 -19.59 -4.34
CA ALA A 171 31.47 -19.50 -3.09
C ALA A 171 31.32 -20.75 -2.18
N ALA A 172 30.39 -21.65 -2.51
CA ALA A 172 30.23 -22.94 -1.85
C ALA A 172 31.08 -24.00 -2.56
#